data_0e0404a1d8687cb8b6e3adf04b01fab6
#
_entry.id   0e0404a1d8687cb8b6e3adf04b01fab6
#
_cell.length_a   1.000
_cell.length_b   1.000
_cell.length_c   1.000
_cell.angle_alpha   90.00
_cell.angle_beta   90.00
_cell.angle_gamma   90.00
#
_symmetry.space_group_name_H-M   'P 1'
#
loop_
_entity.id
_entity.type
_entity.pdbx_description
1 polymer ?
#
loop_
_entity_poly.entity_id
_entity_poly.type
_entity_poly.pdbx_seq_one_letter_code
_entity_poly.pdbx_strand_id
1 'polypeptide(L)'
;MNKGIKGIQAAALAAVLFCAGHAAAAQHTEGTTIVRERGTAEENIRKRVADIIGTRAQPQNHVFSHGSTYVMRRWDMTTQDTGGTLLFSDSPEYVKESGILYRDTVEGDARVLYYHLNDTAQPKKVAVILETDADLAIVSVTRGGSSTPSTDYLRVGKATQIAYFDAQQREERIHVTKERPRLLSPAMNTTVLAPGELVYGVYDFHTNAPVRVSVVMYGADVDPFAFLRTARILPRDEVALRGTFHGMDRI
;
A
#
# COMPACT_ATOMS: atom_id res chain seq x y z
N MET A 1 -11.25 7.56 27.48
CA MET A 1 -11.85 7.44 26.14
C MET A 1 -10.97 8.18 25.15
N ASN A 2 -9.95 7.55 24.62
CA ASN A 2 -9.06 8.19 23.63
C ASN A 2 -8.49 7.09 22.71
N LYS A 3 -9.32 6.62 21.78
CA LYS A 3 -8.93 5.60 20.78
C LYS A 3 -8.72 6.17 19.37
N GLY A 4 -8.87 7.48 19.19
CA GLY A 4 -8.90 8.11 17.86
C GLY A 4 -7.55 8.55 17.26
N ILE A 5 -6.46 8.48 18.02
CA ILE A 5 -5.20 9.15 17.61
C ILE A 5 -4.19 8.17 16.98
N LYS A 6 -4.41 6.85 17.11
CA LYS A 6 -3.44 5.86 16.63
C LYS A 6 -3.44 5.64 15.11
N GLY A 7 -4.54 5.90 14.42
CA GLY A 7 -4.69 5.65 12.98
C GLY A 7 -3.92 6.62 12.07
N ILE A 8 -3.83 7.88 12.48
CA ILE A 8 -3.17 8.94 11.67
C ILE A 8 -1.68 8.69 11.45
N GLN A 9 -1.07 7.88 12.31
CA GLN A 9 0.38 7.71 12.34
C GLN A 9 0.91 6.67 11.34
N ALA A 10 0.12 5.68 10.97
CA ALA A 10 0.56 4.61 10.09
C ALA A 10 0.48 5.01 8.60
N ALA A 11 -0.59 5.69 8.19
CA ALA A 11 -0.77 6.12 6.79
C ALA A 11 0.28 7.14 6.33
N ALA A 12 0.63 8.09 7.22
CA ALA A 12 1.66 9.08 6.92
C ALA A 12 3.06 8.46 6.72
N LEU A 13 3.31 7.29 7.31
CA LEU A 13 4.60 6.61 7.22
C LEU A 13 4.74 5.79 5.93
N ALA A 14 3.67 5.17 5.47
CA ALA A 14 3.67 4.47 4.19
C ALA A 14 3.90 5.42 3.01
N ALA A 15 3.30 6.60 3.05
CA ALA A 15 3.50 7.63 2.03
C ALA A 15 4.94 8.18 2.00
N VAL A 16 5.60 8.31 3.15
CA VAL A 16 6.98 8.79 3.25
C VAL A 16 7.98 7.75 2.70
N LEU A 17 7.73 6.47 2.89
CA LEU A 17 8.58 5.41 2.34
C LEU A 17 8.48 5.32 0.80
N PHE A 18 7.33 5.68 0.22
CA PHE A 18 7.15 5.71 -1.23
C PHE A 18 7.94 6.83 -1.92
N CYS A 19 8.13 7.97 -1.23
CA CYS A 19 8.90 9.10 -1.76
C CYS A 19 10.43 8.97 -1.56
N ALA A 20 10.89 8.16 -0.60
CA ALA A 20 12.31 8.08 -0.27
C ALA A 20 13.15 7.23 -1.26
N GLY A 21 12.52 6.41 -2.08
CA GLY A 21 13.21 5.53 -3.03
C GLY A 21 13.80 6.22 -4.24
N HIS A 22 13.41 7.44 -4.55
CA HIS A 22 13.87 8.17 -5.76
C HIS A 22 14.82 9.34 -5.48
N ALA A 23 15.16 9.64 -4.24
CA ALA A 23 16.03 10.76 -3.87
C ALA A 23 17.53 10.42 -3.82
N ALA A 24 17.94 9.23 -4.23
CA ALA A 24 19.34 8.77 -4.13
C ALA A 24 20.24 9.14 -5.32
N ALA A 25 19.78 9.92 -6.26
CA ALA A 25 20.57 10.27 -7.45
C ALA A 25 20.53 11.77 -7.75
N ALA A 26 21.12 12.62 -6.89
CA ALA A 26 21.62 13.95 -7.30
C ALA A 26 22.55 14.50 -6.20
N GLN A 27 23.68 14.41 -6.41
CA GLN A 27 25.02 14.99 -6.43
C GLN A 27 25.27 16.32 -5.72
N HIS A 28 26.43 16.28 -5.03
CA HIS A 28 27.50 17.30 -4.93
C HIS A 28 27.11 18.77 -4.86
N THR A 29 27.32 19.33 -3.69
CA THR A 29 28.09 20.56 -3.55
C THR A 29 28.84 20.57 -2.21
N GLU A 30 30.03 21.12 -2.27
CA GLU A 30 31.13 21.08 -1.32
C GLU A 30 30.79 21.61 0.08
N GLY A 31 31.42 21.01 1.07
CA GLY A 31 31.85 21.71 2.25
C GLY A 31 31.05 21.51 3.54
N THR A 32 30.65 20.27 3.86
CA THR A 32 30.40 19.94 5.27
C THR A 32 30.86 18.52 5.55
N THR A 33 31.85 18.38 6.38
CA THR A 33 32.33 17.09 6.86
C THR A 33 31.23 16.42 7.67
N ILE A 34 30.43 15.59 7.00
CA ILE A 34 29.47 14.71 7.66
C ILE A 34 30.31 13.59 8.27
N VAL A 35 30.44 13.60 9.58
CA VAL A 35 30.95 12.43 10.32
C VAL A 35 29.96 11.30 10.06
N ARG A 36 30.29 10.44 9.12
CA ARG A 36 29.53 9.24 8.82
C ARG A 36 29.72 8.28 9.99
N GLU A 37 28.76 8.23 10.90
CA GLU A 37 28.66 7.08 11.80
C GLU A 37 28.56 5.83 10.93
N ARG A 38 29.51 4.90 11.12
CA ARG A 38 29.59 3.63 10.38
C ARG A 38 28.57 2.64 10.93
N GLY A 39 27.30 2.92 10.71
CA GLY A 39 26.23 1.94 10.87
C GLY A 39 25.85 1.40 9.50
N THR A 40 25.33 0.19 9.46
CA THR A 40 24.72 -0.34 8.23
C THR A 40 23.54 0.56 7.83
N ALA A 41 23.23 0.64 6.53
CA ALA A 41 22.08 1.42 6.07
C ALA A 41 20.79 1.02 6.81
N GLU A 42 20.68 -0.23 7.20
CA GLU A 42 19.57 -0.77 7.97
C GLU A 42 19.53 -0.26 9.42
N GLU A 43 20.67 -0.17 10.11
CA GLU A 43 20.75 0.40 11.46
C GLU A 43 20.40 1.89 11.45
N ASN A 44 20.88 2.62 10.45
CA ASN A 44 20.57 4.04 10.30
C ASN A 44 19.07 4.26 10.03
N ILE A 45 18.44 3.40 9.23
CA ILE A 45 16.99 3.45 9.00
C ILE A 45 16.23 3.11 10.28
N ARG A 46 16.62 2.05 10.99
CA ARG A 46 15.99 1.66 12.26
C ARG A 46 16.09 2.75 13.32
N LYS A 47 17.27 3.39 13.43
CA LYS A 47 17.47 4.51 14.35
C LYS A 47 16.58 5.70 13.99
N ARG A 48 16.57 6.12 12.72
CA ARG A 48 15.70 7.21 12.25
C ARG A 48 14.23 6.93 12.44
N VAL A 49 13.79 5.70 12.18
CA VAL A 49 12.40 5.27 12.39
C VAL A 49 12.08 5.24 13.89
N ALA A 50 12.97 4.73 14.74
CA ALA A 50 12.79 4.73 16.19
C ALA A 50 12.71 6.17 16.74
N ASP A 51 13.53 7.09 16.23
CA ASP A 51 13.51 8.49 16.60
C ASP A 51 12.18 9.16 16.19
N ILE A 52 11.66 8.85 15.00
CA ILE A 52 10.36 9.35 14.53
C ILE A 52 9.21 8.80 15.39
N ILE A 53 9.23 7.50 15.70
CA ILE A 53 8.20 6.87 16.54
C ILE A 53 8.30 7.35 17.98
N GLY A 54 9.49 7.44 18.54
CA GLY A 54 9.73 7.95 19.89
C GLY A 54 9.27 9.40 20.06
N THR A 55 9.50 10.24 19.05
CA THR A 55 9.05 11.63 19.05
C THR A 55 7.51 11.75 18.95
N ARG A 56 6.85 10.79 18.31
CA ARG A 56 5.38 10.78 18.18
C ARG A 56 4.65 10.18 19.37
N ALA A 57 5.31 9.36 20.17
CA ALA A 57 4.72 8.77 21.38
C ALA A 57 4.52 9.79 22.51
N GLN A 58 5.12 10.99 22.41
CA GLN A 58 4.89 12.08 23.32
C GLN A 58 3.99 13.13 22.64
N PRO A 59 2.73 13.23 23.03
CA PRO A 59 1.89 14.33 22.58
C PRO A 59 2.38 15.59 23.26
N GLN A 60 2.80 16.54 22.53
CA GLN A 60 3.11 17.89 22.97
C GLN A 60 4.56 18.33 22.73
N ASN A 61 4.68 19.30 21.87
CA ASN A 61 5.74 20.32 21.83
C ASN A 61 7.17 19.87 21.53
N HIS A 62 7.41 18.70 21.00
CA HIS A 62 8.74 18.38 20.49
C HIS A 62 8.83 18.70 19.00
N VAL A 63 8.78 19.96 18.71
CA VAL A 63 9.56 20.50 17.62
C VAL A 63 11.01 20.21 17.97
N PHE A 64 11.54 19.11 17.47
CA PHE A 64 12.97 18.82 17.36
C PHE A 64 13.87 19.48 18.42
N SER A 65 13.92 18.94 19.63
CA SER A 65 14.68 19.52 20.74
C SER A 65 16.17 19.15 20.77
N HIS A 66 16.73 18.69 19.67
CA HIS A 66 18.16 18.47 19.56
C HIS A 66 18.78 19.34 18.49
N GLY A 67 19.09 20.55 18.88
CA GLY A 67 20.29 21.31 18.53
C GLY A 67 20.59 21.65 17.07
N SER A 68 19.87 21.16 16.09
CA SER A 68 19.94 21.65 14.73
C SER A 68 18.58 21.51 14.06
N THR A 69 17.79 22.56 14.16
CA THR A 69 16.65 22.74 13.29
C THR A 69 17.19 22.92 11.87
N TYR A 70 17.29 21.82 11.14
CA TYR A 70 17.37 21.93 9.70
C TYR A 70 16.03 22.46 9.22
N VAL A 71 15.98 23.75 8.94
CA VAL A 71 14.88 24.32 8.19
C VAL A 71 14.94 23.66 6.83
N MET A 72 14.11 22.65 6.62
CA MET A 72 13.96 22.06 5.29
C MET A 72 13.41 23.15 4.37
N ARG A 73 14.24 23.61 3.45
CA ARG A 73 13.80 24.51 2.41
C ARG A 73 12.82 23.77 1.52
N ARG A 74 11.69 24.41 1.24
CA ARG A 74 10.82 23.92 0.18
C ARG A 74 11.64 23.92 -1.11
N TRP A 75 11.73 22.75 -1.73
CA TRP A 75 12.32 22.61 -3.04
C TRP A 75 11.20 22.74 -4.05
N ASP A 76 11.25 23.79 -4.86
CA ASP A 76 10.31 23.98 -5.96
C ASP A 76 10.72 23.02 -7.09
N MET A 77 10.06 21.87 -7.11
CA MET A 77 10.24 20.86 -8.16
C MET A 77 9.03 20.88 -9.09
N THR A 78 9.31 20.77 -10.37
CA THR A 78 8.29 20.38 -11.33
C THR A 78 8.13 18.87 -11.25
N THR A 79 6.92 18.39 -11.06
CA THR A 79 6.62 16.96 -11.05
C THR A 79 5.72 16.62 -12.23
N GLN A 80 5.93 15.43 -12.80
CA GLN A 80 5.08 14.89 -13.84
C GLN A 80 4.59 13.50 -13.42
N ASP A 81 3.28 13.29 -13.48
CA ASP A 81 2.69 11.98 -13.28
C ASP A 81 2.73 11.22 -14.61
N THR A 82 3.23 9.98 -14.58
CA THR A 82 3.49 9.15 -15.75
C THR A 82 3.00 7.72 -15.53
N GLY A 83 3.03 6.91 -16.57
CA GLY A 83 2.62 5.52 -16.54
C GLY A 83 1.09 5.36 -16.61
N GLY A 84 0.62 4.21 -16.19
CA GLY A 84 -0.79 3.82 -16.25
C GLY A 84 -1.65 4.42 -15.14
N THR A 85 -2.68 3.70 -14.77
CA THR A 85 -3.66 4.08 -13.76
C THR A 85 -3.28 3.52 -12.40
N LEU A 86 -3.26 4.35 -11.34
CA LEU A 86 -3.10 3.93 -9.97
C LEU A 86 -4.49 3.73 -9.31
N LEU A 87 -4.77 2.51 -8.88
CA LEU A 87 -5.87 2.15 -8.00
C LEU A 87 -5.35 2.14 -6.56
N PHE A 88 -5.73 3.12 -5.77
CA PHE A 88 -5.24 3.29 -4.42
C PHE A 88 -6.32 2.97 -3.39
N SER A 89 -6.11 1.94 -2.58
CA SER A 89 -7.03 1.45 -1.57
C SER A 89 -6.38 1.45 -0.19
N ASP A 90 -6.53 2.58 0.52
CA ASP A 90 -6.04 2.77 1.88
C ASP A 90 -7.17 3.22 2.84
N SER A 91 -8.39 3.36 2.32
CA SER A 91 -9.53 3.80 3.12
C SER A 91 -10.74 2.87 2.94
N PRO A 92 -11.34 2.38 4.05
CA PRO A 92 -10.91 2.60 5.42
C PRO A 92 -9.61 1.87 5.77
N GLU A 93 -8.68 2.54 6.44
CA GLU A 93 -7.42 1.91 6.90
C GLU A 93 -7.73 0.86 7.97
N TYR A 94 -8.52 1.21 8.98
CA TYR A 94 -8.99 0.31 10.04
C TYR A 94 -10.33 -0.28 9.65
N VAL A 95 -10.31 -1.52 9.17
CA VAL A 95 -11.50 -2.17 8.63
C VAL A 95 -12.26 -2.87 9.75
N LYS A 96 -13.46 -2.39 10.06
CA LYS A 96 -14.30 -2.85 11.19
C LYS A 96 -15.30 -3.93 10.81
N GLU A 97 -15.50 -4.17 9.53
CA GLU A 97 -16.44 -5.18 9.01
C GLU A 97 -15.99 -5.71 7.65
N SER A 98 -16.53 -6.83 7.21
CA SER A 98 -16.27 -7.35 5.86
C SER A 98 -17.00 -6.52 4.81
N GLY A 99 -16.34 -6.26 3.69
CA GLY A 99 -16.90 -5.45 2.60
C GLY A 99 -15.93 -5.21 1.47
N ILE A 100 -16.37 -4.46 0.49
CA ILE A 100 -15.54 -3.95 -0.60
C ILE A 100 -14.88 -2.67 -0.09
N LEU A 101 -13.55 -2.68 -0.03
CA LEU A 101 -12.75 -1.56 0.45
C LEU A 101 -12.59 -0.51 -0.64
N TYR A 102 -12.36 -0.97 -1.87
CA TYR A 102 -12.30 -0.13 -3.05
C TYR A 102 -12.69 -0.92 -4.31
N ARG A 103 -13.28 -0.22 -5.28
CA ARG A 103 -13.64 -0.81 -6.58
C ARG A 103 -13.60 0.25 -7.65
N ASP A 104 -12.98 -0.08 -8.78
CA ASP A 104 -13.06 0.70 -10.02
C ASP A 104 -12.78 -0.19 -11.23
N THR A 105 -12.98 0.37 -12.43
CA THR A 105 -12.71 -0.32 -13.69
C THR A 105 -11.53 0.32 -14.40
N VAL A 106 -10.60 -0.51 -14.88
CA VAL A 106 -9.41 -0.08 -15.60
C VAL A 106 -9.24 -0.84 -16.90
N GLU A 107 -8.52 -0.23 -17.84
CA GLU A 107 -8.05 -0.81 -19.08
C GLU A 107 -6.62 -0.30 -19.35
N GLY A 108 -5.77 -1.14 -19.93
CA GLY A 108 -4.36 -0.83 -20.15
C GLY A 108 -3.50 -1.07 -18.93
N ASP A 109 -2.45 -0.26 -18.76
CA ASP A 109 -1.50 -0.39 -17.65
C ASP A 109 -2.09 0.15 -16.35
N ALA A 110 -1.99 -0.64 -15.29
CA ALA A 110 -2.51 -0.26 -13.99
C ALA A 110 -1.64 -0.78 -12.85
N ARG A 111 -1.69 -0.06 -11.75
CA ARG A 111 -1.15 -0.48 -10.44
C ARG A 111 -2.26 -0.49 -9.42
N VAL A 112 -2.41 -1.57 -8.68
CA VAL A 112 -3.24 -1.60 -7.47
C VAL A 112 -2.34 -1.61 -6.23
N LEU A 113 -2.64 -0.68 -5.32
CA LEU A 113 -2.05 -0.62 -3.99
C LEU A 113 -3.17 -0.76 -2.97
N TYR A 114 -3.00 -1.68 -2.01
CA TYR A 114 -3.92 -1.81 -0.88
C TYR A 114 -3.15 -1.88 0.44
N TYR A 115 -3.70 -1.20 1.47
CA TYR A 115 -3.12 -1.11 2.80
C TYR A 115 -4.25 -1.05 3.81
N HIS A 116 -4.50 -2.17 4.51
CA HIS A 116 -5.65 -2.29 5.39
C HIS A 116 -5.32 -3.11 6.63
N LEU A 117 -5.87 -2.69 7.76
CA LEU A 117 -5.75 -3.33 9.05
C LEU A 117 -7.08 -4.02 9.40
N ASN A 118 -7.00 -5.25 9.90
CA ASN A 118 -8.15 -5.97 10.43
C ASN A 118 -8.51 -5.45 11.82
N ASP A 119 -9.44 -4.49 11.91
CA ASP A 119 -9.97 -3.94 13.17
C ASP A 119 -11.27 -4.67 13.60
N THR A 120 -11.39 -5.95 13.24
CA THR A 120 -12.47 -6.83 13.71
C THR A 120 -11.95 -7.79 14.76
N ALA A 121 -12.87 -8.47 15.46
CA ALA A 121 -12.53 -9.51 16.44
C ALA A 121 -12.29 -10.89 15.80
N GLN A 122 -12.38 -11.03 14.48
CA GLN A 122 -12.31 -12.30 13.77
C GLN A 122 -11.21 -12.32 12.72
N PRO A 123 -10.61 -13.47 12.41
CA PRO A 123 -9.67 -13.61 11.29
C PRO A 123 -10.31 -13.22 9.95
N LYS A 124 -9.58 -12.49 9.13
CA LYS A 124 -10.00 -12.01 7.82
C LYS A 124 -8.98 -12.36 6.76
N LYS A 125 -9.38 -12.16 5.50
CA LYS A 125 -8.50 -12.15 4.32
C LYS A 125 -8.76 -10.88 3.54
N VAL A 126 -7.73 -10.39 2.85
CA VAL A 126 -7.85 -9.31 1.86
C VAL A 126 -7.48 -9.86 0.50
N ALA A 127 -8.32 -9.62 -0.49
CA ALA A 127 -8.06 -10.02 -1.85
C ALA A 127 -8.40 -8.92 -2.86
N VAL A 128 -7.71 -8.97 -4.00
CA VAL A 128 -8.05 -8.20 -5.19
C VAL A 128 -8.72 -9.14 -6.18
N ILE A 129 -10.00 -8.87 -6.46
CA ILE A 129 -10.82 -9.68 -7.36
C ILE A 129 -11.01 -8.92 -8.68
N LEU A 130 -10.83 -9.65 -9.77
CA LEU A 130 -10.94 -9.19 -11.15
C LEU A 130 -12.24 -9.73 -11.76
N GLU A 131 -13.07 -8.84 -12.30
CA GLU A 131 -14.29 -9.14 -13.04
C GLU A 131 -14.27 -8.39 -14.38
N THR A 132 -14.95 -8.91 -15.39
CA THR A 132 -15.12 -8.22 -16.67
C THR A 132 -16.52 -8.48 -17.23
N ASP A 133 -17.02 -7.52 -17.98
CA ASP A 133 -18.26 -7.69 -18.78
C ASP A 133 -17.94 -8.11 -20.22
N ALA A 134 -16.64 -8.18 -20.60
CA ALA A 134 -16.20 -8.73 -21.88
C ALA A 134 -16.20 -10.28 -21.85
N ASP A 135 -16.28 -10.89 -23.02
CA ASP A 135 -16.21 -12.34 -23.16
C ASP A 135 -14.88 -12.89 -22.61
N LEU A 136 -13.81 -12.15 -22.82
CA LEU A 136 -12.48 -12.46 -22.31
C LEU A 136 -11.66 -11.19 -22.09
N ALA A 137 -11.13 -11.02 -20.90
CA ALA A 137 -10.03 -10.11 -20.59
C ALA A 137 -8.79 -10.90 -20.18
N ILE A 138 -7.63 -10.47 -20.68
CA ILE A 138 -6.33 -11.03 -20.30
C ILE A 138 -5.64 -10.00 -19.41
N VAL A 139 -5.42 -10.38 -18.17
CA VAL A 139 -4.68 -9.55 -17.21
C VAL A 139 -3.29 -10.14 -17.06
N SER A 140 -2.28 -9.38 -17.48
CA SER A 140 -0.86 -9.74 -17.38
C SER A 140 -0.27 -9.06 -16.16
N VAL A 141 -0.01 -9.79 -15.08
CA VAL A 141 0.69 -9.27 -13.91
C VAL A 141 2.17 -9.21 -14.20
N THR A 142 2.73 -8.01 -14.22
CA THR A 142 4.14 -7.76 -14.61
C THR A 142 5.07 -7.65 -13.41
N ARG A 143 4.52 -7.23 -12.26
CA ARG A 143 5.26 -7.10 -11.01
C ARG A 143 4.27 -7.17 -9.84
N GLY A 144 4.69 -7.69 -8.70
CA GLY A 144 3.85 -7.67 -7.53
C GLY A 144 4.58 -8.11 -6.27
N GLY A 145 4.12 -7.59 -5.15
CA GLY A 145 4.65 -7.94 -3.84
C GLY A 145 3.62 -7.68 -2.74
N SER A 146 3.61 -8.58 -1.79
CA SER A 146 2.92 -8.41 -0.51
C SER A 146 3.72 -9.09 0.58
N SER A 147 3.58 -8.63 1.81
CA SER A 147 4.23 -9.26 2.96
C SER A 147 3.25 -10.10 3.76
N THR A 148 3.80 -10.94 4.64
CA THR A 148 3.03 -11.59 5.69
C THR A 148 2.39 -10.54 6.59
N PRO A 149 1.09 -10.65 6.92
CA PRO A 149 0.43 -9.76 7.86
C PRO A 149 1.12 -9.71 9.22
N SER A 150 1.09 -8.56 9.88
CA SER A 150 1.71 -8.37 11.18
C SER A 150 1.13 -7.14 11.89
N THR A 151 1.30 -7.09 13.21
CA THR A 151 1.09 -5.89 14.03
C THR A 151 2.29 -4.93 14.00
N ASP A 152 3.43 -5.36 13.47
CA ASP A 152 4.57 -4.51 13.15
C ASP A 152 4.38 -3.90 11.75
N TYR A 153 3.68 -2.78 11.68
CA TYR A 153 3.31 -2.12 10.43
C TYR A 153 4.49 -1.63 9.61
N LEU A 154 5.59 -1.27 10.26
CA LEU A 154 6.82 -0.87 9.58
C LEU A 154 7.48 -2.05 8.87
N ARG A 155 7.47 -3.20 9.52
CA ARG A 155 7.94 -4.46 8.93
C ARG A 155 7.09 -4.84 7.71
N VAL A 156 5.77 -4.74 7.82
CA VAL A 156 4.85 -5.01 6.71
C VAL A 156 5.16 -4.11 5.53
N GLY A 157 5.27 -2.79 5.76
CA GLY A 157 5.59 -1.82 4.72
C GLY A 157 6.93 -2.09 4.05
N LYS A 158 8.00 -2.28 4.84
CA LYS A 158 9.34 -2.57 4.33
C LYS A 158 9.40 -3.87 3.54
N ALA A 159 8.82 -4.95 4.08
CA ALA A 159 8.86 -6.27 3.44
C ALA A 159 8.11 -6.28 2.11
N THR A 160 6.95 -5.60 2.04
CA THR A 160 6.19 -5.47 0.79
C THR A 160 6.98 -4.69 -0.27
N GLN A 161 7.62 -3.58 0.11
CA GLN A 161 8.43 -2.80 -0.83
C GLN A 161 9.62 -3.61 -1.35
N ILE A 162 10.32 -4.33 -0.48
CA ILE A 162 11.41 -5.22 -0.90
C ILE A 162 10.86 -6.28 -1.87
N ALA A 163 9.77 -6.96 -1.52
CA ALA A 163 9.19 -7.98 -2.37
C ALA A 163 8.78 -7.42 -3.74
N TYR A 164 8.22 -6.22 -3.79
CA TYR A 164 7.82 -5.55 -5.03
C TYR A 164 9.03 -5.15 -5.90
N PHE A 165 10.09 -4.60 -5.32
CA PHE A 165 11.28 -4.17 -6.07
C PHE A 165 12.19 -5.35 -6.47
N ASP A 166 12.24 -6.40 -5.66
CA ASP A 166 13.00 -7.61 -5.95
C ASP A 166 12.23 -8.60 -6.84
N ALA A 167 10.94 -8.36 -7.08
CA ALA A 167 10.15 -9.21 -7.94
C ALA A 167 10.77 -9.28 -9.35
N GLN A 168 11.20 -10.47 -9.72
CA GLN A 168 11.58 -10.72 -11.09
C GLN A 168 10.36 -10.49 -11.97
N GLN A 169 10.55 -9.80 -13.08
CA GLN A 169 9.49 -9.61 -14.08
C GLN A 169 9.08 -11.00 -14.61
N ARG A 170 8.03 -11.55 -14.03
CA ARG A 170 7.34 -12.75 -14.53
C ARG A 170 5.97 -12.31 -14.96
N GLU A 171 5.71 -12.43 -16.24
CA GLU A 171 4.37 -12.21 -16.76
C GLU A 171 3.49 -13.40 -16.37
N GLU A 172 2.64 -13.21 -15.38
CA GLU A 172 1.56 -14.15 -15.05
C GLU A 172 0.29 -13.70 -15.75
N ARG A 173 -0.25 -14.52 -16.64
CA ARG A 173 -1.47 -14.24 -17.39
C ARG A 173 -2.68 -14.82 -16.70
N ILE A 174 -3.65 -13.96 -16.41
CA ILE A 174 -4.92 -14.32 -15.80
C ILE A 174 -6.03 -14.10 -16.83
N HIS A 175 -6.74 -15.17 -17.16
CA HIS A 175 -7.90 -15.11 -18.04
C HIS A 175 -9.15 -14.86 -17.19
N VAL A 176 -9.78 -13.72 -17.39
CA VAL A 176 -11.02 -13.31 -16.72
C VAL A 176 -12.13 -13.33 -17.76
N THR A 177 -13.24 -13.97 -17.47
CA THR A 177 -14.44 -13.95 -18.32
C THR A 177 -15.64 -13.44 -17.50
N LYS A 178 -16.71 -13.09 -18.18
CA LYS A 178 -17.94 -12.63 -17.56
C LYS A 178 -18.48 -13.60 -16.49
N GLU A 179 -18.34 -14.91 -16.71
CA GLU A 179 -18.82 -15.96 -15.80
C GLU A 179 -17.78 -16.37 -14.76
N ARG A 180 -16.52 -15.98 -14.97
CA ARG A 180 -15.40 -16.50 -14.17
C ARG A 180 -14.49 -15.36 -13.66
N PRO A 181 -14.86 -14.72 -12.55
CA PRO A 181 -13.98 -13.79 -11.87
C PRO A 181 -12.72 -14.49 -11.37
N ARG A 182 -11.65 -13.74 -11.16
CA ARG A 182 -10.34 -14.26 -10.75
C ARG A 182 -9.75 -13.42 -9.63
N LEU A 183 -8.88 -14.04 -8.85
CA LEU A 183 -7.98 -13.32 -7.95
C LEU A 183 -6.79 -12.79 -8.74
N LEU A 184 -6.33 -11.59 -8.40
CA LEU A 184 -5.09 -11.03 -8.94
C LEU A 184 -3.87 -11.86 -8.52
N SER A 185 -3.89 -12.46 -7.33
CA SER A 185 -2.92 -13.44 -6.88
C SER A 185 -3.62 -14.52 -6.04
N PRO A 186 -3.40 -15.82 -6.34
CA PRO A 186 -3.96 -16.92 -5.55
C PRO A 186 -3.55 -16.88 -4.07
N ALA A 187 -2.35 -16.38 -3.76
CA ALA A 187 -1.85 -16.25 -2.40
C ALA A 187 -2.74 -15.40 -1.49
N MET A 188 -3.50 -14.45 -2.05
CA MET A 188 -4.42 -13.61 -1.28
C MET A 188 -5.52 -14.42 -0.59
N ASN A 189 -5.95 -15.55 -1.17
CA ASN A 189 -6.97 -16.41 -0.54
C ASN A 189 -6.40 -17.34 0.54
N THR A 190 -5.10 -17.43 0.69
CA THR A 190 -4.43 -18.25 1.72
C THR A 190 -3.83 -17.43 2.85
N THR A 191 -3.69 -16.12 2.65
CA THR A 191 -3.12 -15.19 3.64
C THR A 191 -4.20 -14.72 4.60
N VAL A 192 -4.11 -15.16 5.85
CA VAL A 192 -5.05 -14.81 6.92
C VAL A 192 -4.47 -13.68 7.75
N LEU A 193 -5.31 -12.69 8.06
CA LEU A 193 -5.03 -11.58 8.97
C LEU A 193 -5.71 -11.85 10.31
N ALA A 194 -4.96 -11.96 11.37
CA ALA A 194 -5.51 -11.95 12.72
C ALA A 194 -6.02 -10.54 13.09
N PRO A 195 -6.86 -10.41 14.12
CA PRO A 195 -7.25 -9.10 14.64
C PRO A 195 -6.03 -8.21 14.96
N GLY A 196 -6.06 -6.97 14.51
CA GLY A 196 -5.00 -5.98 14.69
C GLY A 196 -3.84 -6.08 13.69
N GLU A 197 -3.82 -7.08 12.82
CA GLU A 197 -2.78 -7.20 11.78
C GLU A 197 -3.08 -6.35 10.56
N LEU A 198 -2.01 -5.81 10.00
CA LEU A 198 -1.99 -5.07 8.75
C LEU A 198 -1.57 -5.98 7.59
N VAL A 199 -2.19 -5.78 6.44
CA VAL A 199 -1.72 -6.31 5.16
C VAL A 199 -1.48 -5.15 4.19
N TYR A 200 -0.41 -5.27 3.40
CA TYR A 200 -0.06 -4.34 2.35
C TYR A 200 0.35 -5.11 1.10
N GLY A 201 -0.09 -4.65 -0.06
CA GLY A 201 0.31 -5.20 -1.34
C GLY A 201 0.32 -4.16 -2.45
N VAL A 202 1.24 -4.35 -3.41
CA VAL A 202 1.41 -3.54 -4.61
C VAL A 202 1.57 -4.47 -5.79
N TYR A 203 0.77 -4.28 -6.84
CA TYR A 203 0.82 -5.10 -8.06
C TYR A 203 0.65 -4.23 -9.30
N ASP A 204 1.57 -4.37 -10.25
CA ASP A 204 1.48 -3.81 -11.59
C ASP A 204 0.94 -4.86 -12.54
N PHE A 205 0.01 -4.47 -13.37
CA PHE A 205 -0.58 -5.34 -14.39
C PHE A 205 -1.04 -4.55 -15.61
N HIS A 206 -1.17 -5.27 -16.72
CA HIS A 206 -1.78 -4.76 -17.94
C HIS A 206 -3.06 -5.54 -18.24
N THR A 207 -4.09 -4.88 -18.73
CA THR A 207 -5.29 -5.56 -19.23
C THR A 207 -5.68 -5.06 -20.61
N ASN A 208 -6.03 -6.01 -21.48
CA ASN A 208 -6.39 -5.75 -22.88
C ASN A 208 -7.87 -5.40 -23.09
N ALA A 209 -8.66 -5.38 -22.04
CA ALA A 209 -10.08 -5.05 -22.04
C ALA A 209 -10.47 -4.48 -20.66
N PRO A 210 -11.61 -3.79 -20.54
CA PRO A 210 -12.05 -3.27 -19.24
C PRO A 210 -12.19 -4.37 -18.18
N VAL A 211 -11.51 -4.19 -17.05
CA VAL A 211 -11.57 -5.08 -15.89
C VAL A 211 -11.96 -4.29 -14.66
N ARG A 212 -13.01 -4.75 -13.99
CA ARG A 212 -13.42 -4.25 -12.68
C ARG A 212 -12.54 -4.87 -11.61
N VAL A 213 -11.80 -4.03 -10.91
CA VAL A 213 -10.88 -4.40 -9.84
C VAL A 213 -11.54 -4.10 -8.50
N SER A 214 -11.71 -5.11 -7.65
CA SER A 214 -12.32 -4.97 -6.34
C SER A 214 -11.35 -5.39 -5.26
N VAL A 215 -10.98 -4.49 -4.36
CA VAL A 215 -10.25 -4.81 -3.13
C VAL A 215 -11.28 -5.12 -2.06
N VAL A 216 -11.23 -6.32 -1.49
CA VAL A 216 -12.21 -6.81 -0.53
C VAL A 216 -11.58 -7.33 0.75
N MET A 217 -12.23 -7.10 1.90
CA MET A 217 -11.93 -7.82 3.16
C MET A 217 -13.11 -8.72 3.50
N TYR A 218 -12.83 -9.99 3.77
CA TYR A 218 -13.86 -11.01 4.02
C TYR A 218 -13.43 -12.02 5.08
N GLY A 219 -14.38 -12.83 5.55
CA GLY A 219 -14.10 -13.87 6.57
C GLY A 219 -13.09 -14.90 6.09
N ALA A 220 -12.21 -15.37 6.97
CA ALA A 220 -11.14 -16.31 6.61
C ALA A 220 -11.66 -17.62 5.98
N ASP A 221 -12.84 -18.07 6.38
CA ASP A 221 -13.46 -19.31 5.91
C ASP A 221 -14.51 -19.10 4.80
N VAL A 222 -14.59 -17.88 4.25
CA VAL A 222 -15.59 -17.51 3.23
C VAL A 222 -14.96 -17.57 1.85
N ASP A 223 -15.72 -18.06 0.85
CA ASP A 223 -15.32 -17.97 -0.55
C ASP A 223 -15.38 -16.52 -1.04
N PRO A 224 -14.29 -15.96 -1.58
CA PRO A 224 -14.23 -14.56 -1.97
C PRO A 224 -15.20 -14.18 -3.09
N PHE A 225 -15.46 -15.09 -4.01
CA PHE A 225 -16.35 -14.81 -5.15
C PHE A 225 -17.83 -14.87 -4.73
N ALA A 226 -18.19 -15.79 -3.83
CA ALA A 226 -19.51 -15.83 -3.24
C ALA A 226 -19.77 -14.58 -2.40
N PHE A 227 -18.78 -14.16 -1.61
CA PHE A 227 -18.84 -12.94 -0.81
C PHE A 227 -19.05 -11.69 -1.68
N LEU A 228 -18.29 -11.56 -2.76
CA LEU A 228 -18.33 -10.38 -3.62
C LEU A 228 -19.73 -10.09 -4.20
N ARG A 229 -20.53 -11.13 -4.46
CA ARG A 229 -21.88 -10.99 -5.03
C ARG A 229 -22.84 -10.21 -4.12
N THR A 230 -22.64 -10.22 -2.82
CA THR A 230 -23.53 -9.60 -1.84
C THR A 230 -22.85 -8.49 -1.03
N ALA A 231 -21.53 -8.33 -1.22
CA ALA A 231 -20.75 -7.35 -0.48
C ALA A 231 -21.10 -5.92 -0.87
N ARG A 232 -21.18 -5.05 0.12
CA ARG A 232 -21.32 -3.62 -0.08
C ARG A 232 -19.96 -2.92 -0.07
N ILE A 233 -19.88 -1.76 -0.72
CA ILE A 233 -18.73 -0.88 -0.63
C ILE A 233 -18.77 -0.20 0.74
N LEU A 234 -17.68 -0.33 1.50
CA LEU A 234 -17.55 0.32 2.80
C LEU A 234 -17.33 1.83 2.63
N PRO A 235 -17.84 2.64 3.57
CA PRO A 235 -17.52 4.06 3.58
C PRO A 235 -16.01 4.25 3.78
N ARG A 236 -15.47 5.29 3.18
CA ARG A 236 -14.10 5.71 3.47
C ARG A 236 -14.03 6.43 4.81
N ASP A 237 -12.88 6.39 5.47
CA ASP A 237 -12.58 7.25 6.61
C ASP A 237 -12.18 8.67 6.14
N GLU A 238 -11.98 9.58 7.09
CA GLU A 238 -11.64 10.98 6.80
C GLU A 238 -10.14 11.22 6.58
N VAL A 239 -9.30 10.23 6.88
CA VAL A 239 -7.86 10.41 7.04
C VAL A 239 -7.07 9.76 5.92
N ALA A 240 -7.45 8.55 5.54
CA ALA A 240 -6.75 7.79 4.53
C ALA A 240 -7.32 7.99 3.12
N LEU A 241 -6.51 7.73 2.10
CA LEU A 241 -6.86 7.97 0.72
C LEU A 241 -7.42 6.72 0.04
N ARG A 242 -8.36 6.95 -0.86
CA ARG A 242 -8.91 5.93 -1.75
C ARG A 242 -9.34 6.58 -3.04
N GLY A 243 -8.94 6.01 -4.16
CA GLY A 243 -9.33 6.54 -5.47
C GLY A 243 -8.54 5.95 -6.62
N THR A 244 -8.95 6.37 -7.81
CA THR A 244 -8.26 6.11 -9.07
C THR A 244 -7.55 7.39 -9.51
N PHE A 245 -6.27 7.27 -9.83
CA PHE A 245 -5.41 8.39 -10.21
C PHE A 245 -4.77 8.11 -11.56
N HIS A 246 -4.67 9.13 -12.40
CA HIS A 246 -3.92 9.06 -13.65
C HIS A 246 -2.43 9.25 -13.35
N GLY A 247 -1.61 8.33 -13.88
CA GLY A 247 -0.19 8.27 -13.56
C GLY A 247 0.08 7.47 -12.29
N MET A 248 0.74 6.33 -12.46
CA MET A 248 1.12 5.47 -11.34
C MET A 248 2.53 5.73 -10.83
N ASP A 249 3.30 6.55 -11.55
CA ASP A 249 4.65 6.99 -11.20
C ASP A 249 4.73 8.51 -11.27
N ARG A 250 5.54 9.10 -10.39
CA ARG A 250 5.81 10.54 -10.35
C ARG A 250 7.31 10.79 -10.51
N ILE A 251 7.70 11.55 -11.49
CA ILE A 251 9.07 11.96 -11.80
C ILE A 251 9.26 13.47 -11.68
#